data_c7bb91ba77e2f09f1857886465af4645
#
_entry.id   c7bb91ba77e2f09f1857886465af4645
#
_cell.length_a   1.000
_cell.length_b   1.000
_cell.length_c   1.000
_cell.angle_alpha   90.00
_cell.angle_beta   90.00
_cell.angle_gamma   90.00
#
_symmetry.space_group_name_H-M   'P 1'
#
loop_
_entity.id
_entity.type
_entity.pdbx_description
1 polymer ?
#
loop_
_entity_poly.entity_id
_entity_poly.type
_entity_poly.pdbx_seq_one_letter_code
_entity_poly.pdbx_strand_id
1 'polypeptide(L)'
;MKDLKHLIYFENLLEDANNELVRQAQADGNIVLGYTCYHIPEVLLNVDNCISVRLRAPKTGSLDISTYYMSNYTCDYARALVERAIEGGYQFLDAMIGVDACSAMNRSMEHFEVLKVNSKEKFFVTHTDMPLKVTDYYIDSYTTQMREHVLNRLTETFGVDTSDEALRKAVAEHNEVCKIISEIAEMRKLDNPIITGYEFHILNLVSYTCPKALILPYLRETLAELKKRKPDAKSPYRARVAIVGSEIDDPSLTKLIEGCGALVVSDRFCFGSTPGREVIELNDEEDVLRQICRHYMQTSECARYISDEKVHQRRETADRLAREYKADGIIYEQMKYCDYWGFERALASYVLNTEYGWPVLSIDRVYNNGYSGQLRTRVQAFVESLEIKKIQRERGAK
;
A
#
# COMPACT_ATOMS: atom_id res chain seq x y z
N MET A 1 14.87 21.52 -0.32
CA MET A 1 14.93 21.09 1.12
C MET A 1 16.14 20.19 1.29
N LYS A 2 16.71 20.10 2.50
CA LYS A 2 17.75 19.10 2.79
C LYS A 2 17.09 17.73 2.86
N ASP A 3 17.73 16.68 2.34
CA ASP A 3 17.22 15.32 2.42
C ASP A 3 17.02 14.87 3.88
N LEU A 4 16.03 14.01 4.11
CA LEU A 4 15.82 13.43 5.44
C LEU A 4 17.00 12.58 5.86
N LYS A 5 17.38 12.63 7.14
CA LYS A 5 18.53 11.92 7.71
C LYS A 5 18.57 10.45 7.33
N HIS A 6 17.40 9.80 7.34
CA HIS A 6 17.28 8.37 7.11
C HIS A 6 16.80 7.99 5.69
N LEU A 7 16.66 8.95 4.76
CA LEU A 7 16.08 8.69 3.43
C LEU A 7 16.83 7.59 2.67
N ILE A 8 18.15 7.72 2.54
CA ILE A 8 18.98 6.72 1.82
C ILE A 8 18.90 5.34 2.51
N TYR A 9 18.85 5.32 3.84
CA TYR A 9 18.69 4.08 4.58
C TYR A 9 17.37 3.40 4.25
N PHE A 10 16.26 4.16 4.23
CA PHE A 10 14.95 3.63 3.86
C PHE A 10 14.90 3.18 2.40
N GLU A 11 15.52 3.92 1.48
CA GLU A 11 15.64 3.50 0.07
C GLU A 11 16.33 2.13 -0.04
N ASN A 12 17.44 1.94 0.69
CA ASN A 12 18.18 0.67 0.73
C ASN A 12 17.32 -0.49 1.31
N LEU A 13 16.50 -0.23 2.35
CA LEU A 13 15.59 -1.24 2.89
C LEU A 13 14.54 -1.68 1.86
N LEU A 14 14.17 -0.80 0.93
CA LEU A 14 13.18 -1.09 -0.11
C LEU A 14 13.74 -1.84 -1.33
N GLU A 15 15.06 -2.03 -1.44
CA GLU A 15 15.67 -2.75 -2.55
C GLU A 15 15.42 -4.26 -2.52
N ASP A 16 15.13 -4.83 -1.34
CA ASP A 16 14.82 -6.25 -1.21
C ASP A 16 13.73 -6.48 -0.16
N ALA A 17 12.83 -7.44 -0.42
CA ALA A 17 11.83 -7.86 0.57
C ALA A 17 12.52 -8.47 1.81
N ASN A 18 13.65 -9.17 1.63
CA ASN A 18 14.51 -9.66 2.71
C ASN A 18 15.56 -8.59 3.10
N ASN A 19 15.09 -7.44 3.57
CA ASN A 19 15.97 -6.35 3.99
C ASN A 19 16.71 -6.66 5.31
N GLU A 20 17.64 -5.78 5.70
CA GLU A 20 18.48 -6.02 6.88
C GLU A 20 17.68 -6.10 8.19
N LEU A 21 16.59 -5.31 8.34
CA LEU A 21 15.74 -5.36 9.53
C LEU A 21 14.94 -6.67 9.62
N VAL A 22 14.50 -7.19 8.48
CA VAL A 22 13.87 -8.53 8.42
C VAL A 22 14.88 -9.61 8.81
N ARG A 23 16.11 -9.56 8.28
CA ARG A 23 17.18 -10.50 8.65
C ARG A 23 17.56 -10.39 10.13
N GLN A 24 17.61 -9.18 10.68
CA GLN A 24 17.84 -8.97 12.12
C GLN A 24 16.74 -9.63 12.95
N ALA A 25 15.47 -9.37 12.63
CA ALA A 25 14.35 -9.96 13.35
C ALA A 25 14.37 -11.50 13.28
N GLN A 26 14.74 -12.08 12.13
CA GLN A 26 14.91 -13.54 12.02
C GLN A 26 16.05 -14.06 12.92
N ALA A 27 17.17 -13.35 12.96
CA ALA A 27 18.29 -13.72 13.84
C ALA A 27 17.90 -13.64 15.33
N ASP A 28 16.98 -12.75 15.67
CA ASP A 28 16.40 -12.61 17.01
C ASP A 28 15.29 -13.64 17.31
N GLY A 29 15.02 -14.57 16.38
CA GLY A 29 14.07 -15.67 16.54
C GLY A 29 12.62 -15.35 16.17
N ASN A 30 12.38 -14.26 15.45
CA ASN A 30 11.04 -13.93 15.00
C ASN A 30 10.61 -14.77 13.78
N ILE A 31 9.32 -15.06 13.71
CA ILE A 31 8.66 -15.77 12.63
C ILE A 31 8.26 -14.75 11.56
N VAL A 32 8.68 -14.96 10.32
CA VAL A 32 8.45 -14.00 9.22
C VAL A 32 7.28 -14.43 8.35
N LEU A 33 6.23 -13.64 8.36
CA LEU A 33 4.98 -13.90 7.65
C LEU A 33 4.83 -12.97 6.45
N GLY A 34 4.76 -13.56 5.25
CA GLY A 34 4.49 -12.84 4.00
C GLY A 34 3.00 -12.61 3.79
N TYR A 35 2.63 -11.44 3.26
CA TYR A 35 1.28 -11.16 2.79
C TYR A 35 1.30 -10.16 1.63
N THR A 36 0.18 -10.01 0.90
CA THR A 36 0.16 -9.17 -0.31
C THR A 36 -0.90 -8.09 -0.28
N CYS A 37 -2.01 -8.29 0.42
CA CYS A 37 -3.20 -7.47 0.27
C CYS A 37 -3.66 -6.87 1.61
N TYR A 38 -4.21 -5.67 1.56
CA TYR A 38 -4.85 -5.02 2.72
C TYR A 38 -5.95 -5.87 3.37
N HIS A 39 -6.59 -6.75 2.61
CA HIS A 39 -7.62 -7.65 3.14
C HIS A 39 -7.06 -8.78 4.02
N ILE A 40 -5.77 -8.90 4.17
CA ILE A 40 -5.17 -9.62 5.30
C ILE A 40 -4.87 -8.59 6.38
N PRO A 41 -5.53 -8.66 7.55
CA PRO A 41 -5.23 -7.76 8.65
C PRO A 41 -3.78 -7.93 9.11
N GLU A 42 -2.89 -7.04 8.68
CA GLU A 42 -1.46 -7.17 8.98
C GLU A 42 -1.17 -7.23 10.48
N VAL A 43 -2.06 -6.64 11.30
CA VAL A 43 -1.93 -6.66 12.74
C VAL A 43 -1.96 -8.09 13.31
N LEU A 44 -2.70 -9.00 12.67
CA LEU A 44 -2.73 -10.43 13.06
C LEU A 44 -1.41 -11.15 12.75
N LEU A 45 -0.60 -10.57 11.86
CA LEU A 45 0.70 -11.11 11.46
C LEU A 45 1.86 -10.51 12.28
N ASN A 46 1.55 -9.69 13.29
CA ASN A 46 2.51 -9.07 14.20
C ASN A 46 2.21 -9.42 15.67
N VAL A 47 1.54 -10.57 15.90
CA VAL A 47 1.28 -11.06 17.24
C VAL A 47 2.49 -11.80 17.80
N ASP A 48 2.70 -11.70 19.12
CA ASP A 48 3.79 -12.38 19.84
C ASP A 48 5.17 -12.13 19.21
N ASN A 49 5.83 -13.18 18.73
CA ASN A 49 7.12 -13.14 18.05
C ASN A 49 6.98 -13.20 16.50
N CYS A 50 5.82 -12.89 15.95
CA CYS A 50 5.62 -12.79 14.50
C CYS A 50 5.94 -11.39 13.99
N ILE A 51 6.43 -11.32 12.76
CA ILE A 51 6.58 -10.09 11.99
C ILE A 51 5.97 -10.23 10.60
N SER A 52 5.27 -9.22 10.16
CA SER A 52 4.69 -9.17 8.81
C SER A 52 5.63 -8.50 7.81
N VAL A 53 5.67 -9.04 6.59
CA VAL A 53 6.32 -8.44 5.43
C VAL A 53 5.32 -8.39 4.28
N ARG A 54 4.89 -7.20 3.88
CA ARG A 54 4.08 -7.06 2.68
C ARG A 54 4.97 -7.23 1.46
N LEU A 55 4.65 -8.25 0.64
CA LEU A 55 5.55 -8.67 -0.43
C LEU A 55 5.56 -7.68 -1.59
N ARG A 56 6.76 -7.43 -2.07
CA ARG A 56 7.13 -6.63 -3.24
C ARG A 56 8.16 -7.42 -4.05
N ALA A 57 8.27 -7.11 -5.32
CA ALA A 57 9.25 -7.77 -6.20
C ALA A 57 10.25 -6.76 -6.82
N PRO A 58 10.97 -5.94 -6.02
CA PRO A 58 11.78 -4.83 -6.53
C PRO A 58 12.95 -5.25 -7.42
N LYS A 59 13.46 -6.47 -7.24
CA LYS A 59 14.61 -7.00 -8.02
C LYS A 59 14.19 -7.82 -9.25
N THR A 60 12.91 -7.94 -9.54
CA THR A 60 12.43 -8.69 -10.70
C THR A 60 12.71 -7.88 -11.97
N GLY A 61 13.62 -8.39 -12.80
CA GLY A 61 14.05 -7.72 -14.03
C GLY A 61 13.13 -7.96 -15.22
N SER A 62 12.42 -9.11 -15.26
CA SER A 62 11.47 -9.48 -16.28
C SER A 62 10.30 -10.25 -15.66
N LEU A 63 9.30 -10.57 -16.49
CA LEU A 63 8.18 -11.43 -16.12
C LEU A 63 8.11 -12.69 -16.99
N ASP A 64 9.25 -13.10 -17.53
CA ASP A 64 9.32 -14.14 -18.57
C ASP A 64 9.02 -15.53 -18.01
N ILE A 65 9.57 -15.87 -16.84
CA ILE A 65 9.35 -17.18 -16.21
C ILE A 65 7.90 -17.29 -15.76
N SER A 66 7.35 -16.25 -15.17
CA SER A 66 5.96 -16.24 -14.70
C SER A 66 4.94 -16.46 -15.83
N THR A 67 5.31 -16.17 -17.10
CA THR A 67 4.43 -16.42 -18.27
C THR A 67 4.13 -17.89 -18.50
N TYR A 68 4.99 -18.79 -18.03
CA TYR A 68 4.74 -20.23 -18.13
C TYR A 68 3.64 -20.72 -17.18
N TYR A 69 3.33 -19.93 -16.15
CA TYR A 69 2.38 -20.29 -15.08
C TYR A 69 1.15 -19.39 -15.07
N MET A 70 1.29 -18.15 -15.49
CA MET A 70 0.22 -17.15 -15.51
C MET A 70 0.17 -16.46 -16.88
N SER A 71 -1.05 -16.26 -17.39
CA SER A 71 -1.24 -15.56 -18.68
C SER A 71 -0.59 -14.18 -18.68
N ASN A 72 -0.09 -13.76 -19.85
CA ASN A 72 0.40 -12.40 -20.10
C ASN A 72 -0.66 -11.30 -19.90
N TYR A 73 -1.93 -11.69 -19.85
CA TYR A 73 -3.08 -10.81 -19.59
C TYR A 73 -3.51 -10.81 -18.13
N THR A 74 -2.65 -11.29 -17.23
CA THR A 74 -2.87 -11.25 -15.78
C THR A 74 -2.09 -10.09 -15.18
N CYS A 75 -2.60 -9.54 -14.08
CA CYS A 75 -1.98 -8.43 -13.34
C CYS A 75 -0.46 -8.59 -13.17
N ASP A 76 0.29 -7.61 -13.66
CA ASP A 76 1.75 -7.66 -13.68
C ASP A 76 2.36 -7.75 -12.27
N TYR A 77 1.74 -7.14 -11.25
CA TYR A 77 2.20 -7.27 -9.86
C TYR A 77 2.09 -8.73 -9.37
N ALA A 78 0.96 -9.40 -9.63
CA ALA A 78 0.77 -10.80 -9.26
C ALA A 78 1.79 -11.72 -9.97
N ARG A 79 2.08 -11.44 -11.25
CA ARG A 79 3.11 -12.16 -12.02
C ARG A 79 4.52 -11.90 -11.49
N ALA A 80 4.82 -10.65 -11.11
CA ALA A 80 6.12 -10.29 -10.54
C ALA A 80 6.40 -11.01 -9.20
N LEU A 81 5.37 -11.21 -8.38
CA LEU A 81 5.52 -12.00 -7.16
C LEU A 81 5.86 -13.46 -7.46
N VAL A 82 5.20 -14.07 -8.46
CA VAL A 82 5.52 -15.46 -8.87
C VAL A 82 6.94 -15.55 -9.45
N GLU A 83 7.31 -14.62 -10.32
CA GLU A 83 8.67 -14.53 -10.87
C GLU A 83 9.70 -14.49 -9.74
N ARG A 84 9.55 -13.54 -8.81
CA ARG A 84 10.47 -13.38 -7.68
C ARG A 84 10.49 -14.59 -6.75
N ALA A 85 9.35 -15.26 -6.57
CA ALA A 85 9.26 -16.48 -5.78
C ALA A 85 10.10 -17.61 -6.40
N ILE A 86 9.99 -17.82 -7.72
CA ILE A 86 10.75 -18.83 -8.46
C ILE A 86 12.26 -18.53 -8.43
N GLU A 87 12.65 -17.25 -8.48
CA GLU A 87 14.03 -16.81 -8.30
C GLU A 87 14.57 -17.02 -6.87
N GLY A 88 13.75 -17.51 -5.94
CA GLY A 88 14.14 -17.75 -4.55
C GLY A 88 14.09 -16.51 -3.65
N GLY A 89 13.50 -15.41 -4.12
CA GLY A 89 13.45 -14.13 -3.39
C GLY A 89 12.65 -14.14 -2.09
N TYR A 90 11.88 -15.21 -1.84
CA TYR A 90 11.06 -15.34 -0.64
C TYR A 90 11.37 -16.58 0.21
N GLN A 91 12.59 -17.14 0.09
CA GLN A 91 13.06 -18.25 0.93
C GLN A 91 13.14 -17.90 2.43
N PHE A 92 13.17 -16.62 2.77
CA PHE A 92 13.22 -16.14 4.14
C PHE A 92 11.90 -16.30 4.90
N LEU A 93 10.77 -16.40 4.22
CA LEU A 93 9.44 -16.52 4.84
C LEU A 93 9.26 -17.83 5.59
N ASP A 94 8.53 -17.80 6.68
CA ASP A 94 8.09 -18.98 7.44
C ASP A 94 6.65 -19.37 7.08
N ALA A 95 5.84 -18.42 6.64
CA ALA A 95 4.53 -18.69 6.04
C ALA A 95 4.15 -17.59 5.04
N MET A 96 3.20 -17.92 4.16
CA MET A 96 2.56 -16.98 3.24
C MET A 96 1.06 -16.96 3.48
N ILE A 97 0.53 -15.79 3.81
CA ILE A 97 -0.89 -15.59 4.09
C ILE A 97 -1.53 -14.89 2.88
N GLY A 98 -2.37 -15.61 2.18
CA GLY A 98 -3.09 -15.15 1.01
C GLY A 98 -4.55 -14.82 1.30
N VAL A 99 -5.16 -14.06 0.40
CA VAL A 99 -6.59 -13.76 0.44
C VAL A 99 -7.18 -13.91 -0.96
N ASP A 100 -8.31 -14.54 -1.05
CA ASP A 100 -9.10 -14.60 -2.29
C ASP A 100 -9.84 -13.26 -2.51
N ALA A 101 -9.05 -12.23 -2.78
CA ALA A 101 -9.56 -10.89 -3.06
C ALA A 101 -9.68 -10.62 -4.56
N CYS A 102 -8.81 -11.19 -5.39
CA CYS A 102 -8.90 -11.12 -6.83
C CYS A 102 -8.26 -12.35 -7.46
N SER A 103 -8.78 -12.77 -8.62
CA SER A 103 -8.34 -13.98 -9.31
C SER A 103 -6.84 -14.01 -9.65
N ALA A 104 -6.26 -12.88 -10.02
CA ALA A 104 -4.83 -12.77 -10.32
C ALA A 104 -3.96 -13.06 -9.08
N MET A 105 -4.31 -12.47 -7.92
CA MET A 105 -3.56 -12.67 -6.69
C MET A 105 -3.78 -14.08 -6.13
N ASN A 106 -5.02 -14.59 -6.20
CA ASN A 106 -5.32 -15.95 -5.79
C ASN A 106 -4.46 -16.95 -6.57
N ARG A 107 -4.42 -16.82 -7.90
CA ARG A 107 -3.57 -17.66 -8.74
C ARG A 107 -2.09 -17.54 -8.40
N SER A 108 -1.60 -16.33 -8.09
CA SER A 108 -0.22 -16.13 -7.65
C SER A 108 0.07 -16.92 -6.37
N MET A 109 -0.82 -16.88 -5.40
CA MET A 109 -0.64 -17.61 -4.12
C MET A 109 -0.70 -19.12 -4.30
N GLU A 110 -1.60 -19.65 -5.13
CA GLU A 110 -1.62 -21.07 -5.48
C GLU A 110 -0.28 -21.53 -6.06
N HIS A 111 0.37 -20.70 -6.87
CA HIS A 111 1.68 -21.04 -7.42
C HIS A 111 2.80 -21.06 -6.36
N PHE A 112 2.70 -20.28 -5.29
CA PHE A 112 3.64 -20.41 -4.16
C PHE A 112 3.61 -21.81 -3.55
N GLU A 113 2.44 -22.42 -3.46
CA GLU A 113 2.26 -23.76 -2.92
C GLU A 113 2.65 -24.83 -3.94
N VAL A 114 2.04 -24.79 -5.14
CA VAL A 114 2.21 -25.82 -6.19
C VAL A 114 3.65 -25.92 -6.66
N LEU A 115 4.35 -24.80 -6.81
CA LEU A 115 5.75 -24.76 -7.26
C LEU A 115 6.74 -24.99 -6.12
N LYS A 116 6.28 -25.12 -4.88
CA LYS A 116 7.12 -25.31 -3.69
C LYS A 116 8.28 -24.30 -3.64
N VAL A 117 7.93 -23.02 -3.83
CA VAL A 117 8.89 -21.91 -3.95
C VAL A 117 9.73 -21.68 -2.68
N ASN A 118 9.38 -22.28 -1.56
CA ASN A 118 10.11 -22.23 -0.31
C ASN A 118 10.41 -23.65 0.18
N SER A 119 11.65 -23.87 0.62
CA SER A 119 12.16 -25.20 1.00
C SER A 119 12.12 -25.48 2.51
N LYS A 120 11.67 -24.54 3.34
CA LYS A 120 11.57 -24.73 4.79
C LYS A 120 10.52 -25.80 5.11
N GLU A 121 10.84 -26.74 6.00
CA GLU A 121 9.97 -27.87 6.36
C GLU A 121 8.62 -27.42 6.93
N LYS A 122 8.61 -26.36 7.74
CA LYS A 122 7.40 -25.82 8.37
C LYS A 122 6.71 -24.74 7.54
N PHE A 123 7.25 -24.40 6.35
CA PHE A 123 6.62 -23.39 5.51
C PHE A 123 5.24 -23.84 5.06
N PHE A 124 4.27 -22.95 5.18
CA PHE A 124 2.93 -23.18 4.65
C PHE A 124 2.38 -21.94 3.92
N VAL A 125 1.47 -22.20 3.01
CA VAL A 125 0.59 -21.19 2.41
C VAL A 125 -0.81 -21.39 2.96
N THR A 126 -1.48 -20.33 3.32
CA THR A 126 -2.90 -20.39 3.71
C THR A 126 -3.68 -19.31 2.98
N HIS A 127 -4.95 -19.59 2.75
CA HIS A 127 -5.88 -18.70 2.06
C HIS A 127 -7.09 -18.41 2.94
N THR A 128 -7.54 -17.16 2.88
CA THR A 128 -8.80 -16.71 3.47
C THR A 128 -9.67 -16.11 2.39
N ASP A 129 -10.98 -16.24 2.51
CA ASP A 129 -11.91 -15.55 1.63
C ASP A 129 -12.30 -14.20 2.22
N MET A 130 -12.35 -13.18 1.39
CA MET A 130 -12.80 -11.85 1.79
C MET A 130 -14.22 -11.59 1.30
N PRO A 131 -15.19 -11.49 2.20
CA PRO A 131 -16.59 -11.23 1.81
C PRO A 131 -16.75 -9.93 1.02
N LEU A 132 -17.70 -9.91 0.08
CA LEU A 132 -17.98 -8.74 -0.76
C LEU A 132 -18.89 -7.70 -0.09
N LYS A 133 -19.47 -8.00 1.07
CA LYS A 133 -20.39 -7.13 1.80
C LYS A 133 -19.93 -6.96 3.24
N VAL A 134 -20.25 -5.81 3.82
CA VAL A 134 -19.94 -5.47 5.22
C VAL A 134 -21.24 -5.52 6.03
N THR A 135 -21.57 -6.70 6.55
CA THR A 135 -22.68 -6.93 7.48
C THR A 135 -22.19 -7.79 8.63
N ASP A 136 -22.91 -7.84 9.74
CA ASP A 136 -22.51 -8.67 10.90
C ASP A 136 -22.25 -10.11 10.52
N TYR A 137 -23.12 -10.72 9.71
CA TYR A 137 -22.92 -12.09 9.21
C TYR A 137 -21.59 -12.28 8.47
N TYR A 138 -21.23 -11.34 7.60
CA TYR A 138 -19.98 -11.42 6.85
C TYR A 138 -18.75 -11.07 7.71
N ILE A 139 -18.89 -10.20 8.70
CA ILE A 139 -17.84 -9.93 9.69
C ILE A 139 -17.58 -11.20 10.51
N ASP A 140 -18.62 -11.89 10.97
CA ASP A 140 -18.50 -13.15 11.72
C ASP A 140 -17.83 -14.24 10.88
N SER A 141 -18.25 -14.39 9.62
CA SER A 141 -17.65 -15.34 8.68
C SER A 141 -16.15 -15.05 8.46
N TYR A 142 -15.80 -13.80 8.23
CA TYR A 142 -14.41 -13.38 8.05
C TYR A 142 -13.57 -13.56 9.32
N THR A 143 -14.16 -13.26 10.49
CA THR A 143 -13.53 -13.51 11.80
C THR A 143 -13.22 -14.98 12.01
N THR A 144 -14.17 -15.86 11.68
CA THR A 144 -13.99 -17.32 11.76
C THR A 144 -12.82 -17.76 10.88
N GLN A 145 -12.76 -17.30 9.65
CA GLN A 145 -11.67 -17.63 8.74
C GLN A 145 -10.31 -17.13 9.24
N MET A 146 -10.24 -15.90 9.75
CA MET A 146 -9.00 -15.37 10.34
C MET A 146 -8.55 -16.20 11.55
N ARG A 147 -9.48 -16.64 12.37
CA ARG A 147 -9.19 -17.53 13.49
C ARG A 147 -8.67 -18.89 13.04
N GLU A 148 -9.39 -19.55 12.14
CA GLU A 148 -9.09 -20.92 11.72
C GLU A 148 -7.88 -21.01 10.79
N HIS A 149 -7.81 -20.15 9.77
CA HIS A 149 -6.78 -20.25 8.73
C HIS A 149 -5.53 -19.45 9.02
N VAL A 150 -5.58 -18.48 9.94
CA VAL A 150 -4.40 -17.66 10.28
C VAL A 150 -3.95 -17.96 11.71
N LEU A 151 -4.72 -17.56 12.73
CA LEU A 151 -4.27 -17.61 14.12
C LEU A 151 -4.05 -19.04 14.63
N ASN A 152 -5.02 -19.94 14.45
CA ASN A 152 -4.86 -21.33 14.87
C ASN A 152 -3.70 -22.00 14.13
N ARG A 153 -3.54 -21.71 12.83
CA ARG A 153 -2.43 -22.25 12.04
C ARG A 153 -1.06 -21.80 12.55
N LEU A 154 -0.94 -20.53 12.95
CA LEU A 154 0.28 -20.01 13.56
C LEU A 154 0.57 -20.68 14.91
N THR A 155 -0.45 -20.83 15.77
CA THR A 155 -0.31 -21.53 17.05
C THR A 155 0.09 -22.98 16.87
N GLU A 156 -0.57 -23.72 15.98
CA GLU A 156 -0.31 -25.14 15.71
C GLU A 156 1.09 -25.38 15.13
N THR A 157 1.55 -24.51 14.23
CA THR A 157 2.81 -24.71 13.50
C THR A 157 4.01 -24.21 14.29
N PHE A 158 3.87 -23.07 14.96
CA PHE A 158 4.99 -22.35 15.56
C PHE A 158 4.85 -22.13 17.07
N GLY A 159 3.69 -22.41 17.67
CA GLY A 159 3.44 -22.18 19.10
C GLY A 159 3.20 -20.71 19.47
N VAL A 160 2.77 -19.89 18.49
CA VAL A 160 2.52 -18.44 18.68
C VAL A 160 1.37 -18.21 19.65
N ASP A 161 1.53 -17.26 20.57
CA ASP A 161 0.45 -16.77 21.42
C ASP A 161 -0.49 -15.85 20.62
N THR A 162 -1.72 -16.29 20.44
CA THR A 162 -2.77 -15.56 19.73
C THR A 162 -3.91 -15.13 20.64
N SER A 163 -3.63 -15.00 21.94
CA SER A 163 -4.60 -14.49 22.95
C SER A 163 -5.04 -13.06 22.66
N ASP A 164 -6.16 -12.68 23.28
CA ASP A 164 -6.65 -11.28 23.18
C ASP A 164 -5.62 -10.27 23.68
N GLU A 165 -4.80 -10.63 24.67
CA GLU A 165 -3.71 -9.77 25.17
C GLU A 165 -2.64 -9.57 24.10
N ALA A 166 -2.22 -10.64 23.42
CA ALA A 166 -1.26 -10.58 22.30
C ALA A 166 -1.81 -9.75 21.14
N LEU A 167 -3.09 -9.94 20.80
CA LEU A 167 -3.77 -9.14 19.76
C LEU A 167 -3.84 -7.65 20.14
N ARG A 168 -4.20 -7.31 21.36
CA ARG A 168 -4.23 -5.91 21.84
C ARG A 168 -2.85 -5.26 21.77
N LYS A 169 -1.80 -5.99 22.12
CA LYS A 169 -0.41 -5.50 22.02
C LYS A 169 -0.03 -5.22 20.56
N ALA A 170 -0.34 -6.14 19.64
CA ALA A 170 -0.09 -5.95 18.22
C ALA A 170 -0.87 -4.74 17.65
N VAL A 171 -2.13 -4.55 18.07
CA VAL A 171 -2.93 -3.36 17.70
C VAL A 171 -2.31 -2.08 18.23
N ALA A 172 -1.79 -2.07 19.48
CA ALA A 172 -1.16 -0.87 20.04
C ALA A 172 0.08 -0.45 19.22
N GLU A 173 0.93 -1.40 18.84
CA GLU A 173 2.11 -1.16 18.00
C GLU A 173 1.71 -0.69 16.58
N HIS A 174 0.75 -1.36 15.95
CA HIS A 174 0.19 -0.96 14.66
C HIS A 174 -0.35 0.47 14.69
N ASN A 175 -1.15 0.79 15.72
CA ASN A 175 -1.72 2.12 15.90
C ASN A 175 -0.67 3.21 16.06
N GLU A 176 0.46 2.92 16.69
CA GLU A 176 1.56 3.87 16.79
C GLU A 176 2.15 4.21 15.41
N VAL A 177 2.40 3.19 14.59
CA VAL A 177 2.85 3.38 13.20
C VAL A 177 1.82 4.21 12.42
N CYS A 178 0.54 3.87 12.53
CA CYS A 178 -0.54 4.59 11.84
C CYS A 178 -0.58 6.07 12.24
N LYS A 179 -0.46 6.38 13.54
CA LYS A 179 -0.44 7.77 14.04
C LYS A 179 0.74 8.56 13.48
N ILE A 180 1.95 7.98 13.47
CA ILE A 180 3.14 8.63 12.93
C ILE A 180 2.99 8.91 11.44
N ILE A 181 2.60 7.90 10.64
CA ILE A 181 2.43 8.06 9.19
C ILE A 181 1.31 9.06 8.88
N SER A 182 0.21 9.04 9.62
CA SER A 182 -0.91 9.98 9.44
C SER A 182 -0.48 11.41 9.79
N GLU A 183 0.26 11.62 10.88
CA GLU A 183 0.78 12.94 11.24
C GLU A 183 1.74 13.49 10.17
N ILE A 184 2.60 12.64 9.61
CA ILE A 184 3.47 13.03 8.49
C ILE A 184 2.65 13.33 7.23
N ALA A 185 1.60 12.55 6.95
CA ALA A 185 0.71 12.78 5.82
C ALA A 185 0.07 14.17 5.86
N GLU A 186 -0.39 14.62 7.04
CA GLU A 186 -1.00 15.93 7.24
C GLU A 186 -0.07 17.10 6.87
N MET A 187 1.25 16.92 6.99
CA MET A 187 2.24 17.94 6.61
C MET A 187 2.23 18.26 5.12
N ARG A 188 1.69 17.37 4.27
CA ARG A 188 1.50 17.62 2.83
C ARG A 188 0.34 18.58 2.53
N LYS A 189 -0.55 18.86 3.50
CA LYS A 189 -1.64 19.86 3.37
C LYS A 189 -1.15 21.31 3.43
N LEU A 190 0.06 21.54 3.95
CA LEU A 190 0.65 22.86 4.04
C LEU A 190 0.76 23.51 2.65
N ASP A 191 0.67 24.84 2.57
CA ASP A 191 0.82 25.58 1.30
C ASP A 191 2.24 25.38 0.74
N ASN A 192 3.24 25.37 1.61
CA ASN A 192 4.61 24.99 1.30
C ASN A 192 4.95 23.72 2.10
N PRO A 193 4.70 22.52 1.57
CA PRO A 193 4.96 21.27 2.28
C PRO A 193 6.45 21.13 2.64
N ILE A 194 6.69 20.53 3.80
CA ILE A 194 8.02 20.27 4.33
C ILE A 194 8.49 18.85 4.01
N ILE A 195 7.69 18.07 3.32
CA ILE A 195 7.98 16.73 2.84
C ILE A 195 7.48 16.58 1.40
N THR A 196 8.24 15.87 0.57
CA THR A 196 7.82 15.52 -0.78
C THR A 196 6.93 14.27 -0.79
N GLY A 197 6.17 14.06 -1.84
CA GLY A 197 5.40 12.83 -2.02
C GLY A 197 6.31 11.61 -2.17
N TYR A 198 7.49 11.77 -2.77
CA TYR A 198 8.50 10.71 -2.87
C TYR A 198 9.02 10.29 -1.49
N GLU A 199 9.44 11.24 -0.65
CA GLU A 199 9.87 10.95 0.73
C GLU A 199 8.75 10.26 1.52
N PHE A 200 7.53 10.78 1.42
CA PHE A 200 6.37 10.19 2.11
C PHE A 200 6.06 8.77 1.64
N HIS A 201 6.13 8.52 0.33
CA HIS A 201 5.87 7.18 -0.22
C HIS A 201 6.90 6.16 0.31
N ILE A 202 8.18 6.54 0.41
CA ILE A 202 9.22 5.70 0.99
C ILE A 202 8.89 5.37 2.46
N LEU A 203 8.53 6.38 3.27
CA LEU A 203 8.16 6.17 4.67
C LEU A 203 6.97 5.21 4.82
N ASN A 204 5.98 5.36 3.94
CA ASN A 204 4.82 4.50 3.93
C ASN A 204 5.19 3.05 3.54
N LEU A 205 6.03 2.87 2.52
CA LEU A 205 6.49 1.54 2.09
C LEU A 205 7.30 0.81 3.17
N VAL A 206 8.27 1.46 3.82
CA VAL A 206 9.07 0.81 4.87
C VAL A 206 8.20 0.42 6.07
N SER A 207 7.12 1.15 6.34
CA SER A 207 6.18 0.80 7.40
C SER A 207 5.36 -0.47 7.11
N TYR A 208 5.25 -0.91 5.84
CA TYR A 208 4.62 -2.17 5.44
C TYR A 208 5.61 -3.33 5.31
N THR A 209 6.88 -3.03 5.02
CA THR A 209 7.86 -4.02 4.60
C THR A 209 8.94 -4.31 5.65
N CYS A 210 8.93 -3.58 6.76
CA CYS A 210 9.90 -3.76 7.86
C CYS A 210 9.20 -4.14 9.16
N PRO A 211 9.87 -4.90 10.05
CA PRO A 211 9.37 -5.21 11.38
C PRO A 211 9.03 -3.93 12.15
N LYS A 212 7.82 -3.85 12.70
CA LYS A 212 7.30 -2.62 13.35
C LYS A 212 8.21 -2.14 14.48
N ALA A 213 8.60 -3.03 15.37
CA ALA A 213 9.47 -2.70 16.51
C ALA A 213 10.83 -2.11 16.08
N LEU A 214 11.39 -2.60 14.96
CA LEU A 214 12.69 -2.14 14.48
C LEU A 214 12.63 -0.85 13.67
N ILE A 215 11.53 -0.62 12.93
CA ILE A 215 11.40 0.60 12.11
C ILE A 215 10.83 1.80 12.90
N LEU A 216 10.07 1.58 13.95
CA LEU A 216 9.45 2.63 14.76
C LEU A 216 10.42 3.69 15.28
N PRO A 217 11.62 3.34 15.82
CA PRO A 217 12.58 4.36 16.26
C PRO A 217 12.97 5.33 15.13
N TYR A 218 13.21 4.83 13.93
CA TYR A 218 13.55 5.64 12.76
C TYR A 218 12.38 6.52 12.30
N LEU A 219 11.14 6.00 12.35
CA LEU A 219 9.94 6.79 12.03
C LEU A 219 9.73 7.92 13.03
N ARG A 220 9.94 7.67 14.34
CA ARG A 220 9.86 8.70 15.39
C ARG A 220 10.92 9.79 15.18
N GLU A 221 12.18 9.41 14.89
CA GLU A 221 13.23 10.37 14.58
C GLU A 221 12.90 11.21 13.35
N THR A 222 12.39 10.59 12.29
CA THR A 222 11.99 11.26 11.06
C THR A 222 10.84 12.24 11.30
N LEU A 223 9.82 11.85 12.08
CA LEU A 223 8.75 12.76 12.47
C LEU A 223 9.29 13.97 13.26
N ALA A 224 10.22 13.73 14.21
CA ALA A 224 10.83 14.80 14.99
C ALA A 224 11.71 15.73 14.13
N GLU A 225 12.36 15.22 13.09
CA GLU A 225 13.10 16.00 12.10
C GLU A 225 12.14 16.86 11.27
N LEU A 226 11.06 16.27 10.75
CA LEU A 226 10.05 16.95 9.94
C LEU A 226 9.40 18.12 10.69
N LYS A 227 9.10 17.95 11.98
CA LYS A 227 8.56 19.04 12.83
C LYS A 227 9.49 20.27 12.93
N LYS A 228 10.78 20.11 12.66
CA LYS A 228 11.79 21.18 12.68
C LYS A 228 12.20 21.64 11.29
N ARG A 229 11.84 20.88 10.24
CA ARG A 229 12.23 21.13 8.86
C ARG A 229 11.50 22.37 8.33
N LYS A 230 12.23 23.22 7.63
CA LYS A 230 11.66 24.42 6.99
C LYS A 230 11.41 24.13 5.51
N PRO A 231 10.32 24.64 4.95
CA PRO A 231 10.08 24.53 3.51
C PRO A 231 11.13 25.34 2.72
N ASP A 232 11.26 25.02 1.44
CA ASP A 232 12.06 25.83 0.53
C ASP A 232 11.48 27.25 0.39
N ALA A 233 12.36 28.23 0.23
CA ALA A 233 11.94 29.63 0.02
C ALA A 233 11.07 29.81 -1.23
N LYS A 234 11.27 28.97 -2.23
CA LYS A 234 10.45 28.90 -3.45
C LYS A 234 10.14 27.43 -3.74
N SER A 235 8.86 27.10 -3.90
CA SER A 235 8.46 25.77 -4.31
C SER A 235 9.03 25.43 -5.70
N PRO A 236 9.74 24.30 -5.84
CA PRO A 236 10.22 23.84 -7.14
C PRO A 236 9.09 23.25 -8.01
N TYR A 237 7.90 23.09 -7.47
CA TYR A 237 6.77 22.43 -8.15
C TYR A 237 5.82 23.44 -8.76
N ARG A 238 5.30 23.10 -9.94
CA ARG A 238 4.35 23.90 -10.74
C ARG A 238 2.89 23.57 -10.42
N ALA A 239 2.64 22.32 -10.04
CA ALA A 239 1.31 21.81 -9.71
C ALA A 239 1.36 20.83 -8.53
N ARG A 240 0.22 20.67 -7.86
CA ARG A 240 -0.02 19.69 -6.79
C ARG A 240 -0.95 18.61 -7.33
N VAL A 241 -0.63 17.34 -7.10
CA VAL A 241 -1.45 16.23 -7.61
C VAL A 241 -1.77 15.21 -6.53
N ALA A 242 -2.99 14.68 -6.59
CA ALA A 242 -3.37 13.48 -5.87
C ALA A 242 -3.11 12.25 -6.76
N ILE A 243 -2.66 11.14 -6.19
CA ILE A 243 -2.58 9.85 -6.88
C ILE A 243 -3.63 8.91 -6.32
N VAL A 244 -4.43 8.31 -7.21
CA VAL A 244 -5.42 7.29 -6.87
C VAL A 244 -5.19 6.08 -7.76
N GLY A 245 -5.31 4.88 -7.24
CA GLY A 245 -5.15 3.71 -8.11
C GLY A 245 -4.91 2.39 -7.43
N SER A 246 -4.30 1.52 -8.18
CA SER A 246 -4.04 0.13 -7.83
C SER A 246 -2.78 -0.06 -7.00
N GLU A 247 -2.00 -1.05 -7.32
CA GLU A 247 -0.78 -1.39 -6.59
C GLU A 247 0.38 -0.49 -7.03
N ILE A 248 0.87 0.36 -6.13
CA ILE A 248 2.09 1.16 -6.33
C ILE A 248 3.05 0.83 -5.19
N ASP A 249 3.77 -0.27 -5.35
CA ASP A 249 4.72 -0.81 -4.39
C ASP A 249 6.16 -0.32 -4.58
N ASP A 250 6.34 0.61 -5.53
CA ASP A 250 7.63 1.19 -5.91
C ASP A 250 7.54 2.72 -5.93
N PRO A 251 8.44 3.46 -5.23
CA PRO A 251 8.42 4.91 -5.19
C PRO A 251 8.84 5.60 -6.50
N SER A 252 9.31 4.85 -7.50
CA SER A 252 9.81 5.40 -8.77
C SER A 252 8.74 6.15 -9.56
N LEU A 253 7.46 5.71 -9.50
CA LEU A 253 6.37 6.45 -10.13
C LEU A 253 6.19 7.85 -9.50
N THR A 254 6.18 7.94 -8.18
CA THR A 254 6.11 9.20 -7.46
C THR A 254 7.30 10.08 -7.78
N LYS A 255 8.52 9.50 -7.82
CA LYS A 255 9.75 10.17 -8.23
C LYS A 255 9.67 10.72 -9.66
N LEU A 256 9.11 9.94 -10.59
CA LEU A 256 8.91 10.39 -11.98
C LEU A 256 7.94 11.57 -12.04
N ILE A 257 6.81 11.50 -11.34
CA ILE A 257 5.79 12.56 -11.32
C ILE A 257 6.39 13.85 -10.76
N GLU A 258 7.12 13.78 -9.66
CA GLU A 258 7.78 14.93 -9.05
C GLU A 258 8.92 15.47 -9.92
N GLY A 259 9.65 14.60 -10.60
CA GLY A 259 10.64 14.96 -11.62
C GLY A 259 10.06 15.64 -12.87
N CYS A 260 8.74 15.59 -13.07
CA CYS A 260 8.02 16.35 -14.11
C CYS A 260 7.51 17.72 -13.61
N GLY A 261 7.80 18.09 -12.37
CA GLY A 261 7.44 19.38 -11.79
C GLY A 261 6.09 19.40 -11.07
N ALA A 262 5.52 18.26 -10.74
CA ALA A 262 4.39 18.17 -9.81
C ALA A 262 4.88 17.85 -8.38
N LEU A 263 4.06 18.13 -7.37
CA LEU A 263 4.21 17.63 -6.02
C LEU A 263 3.06 16.66 -5.73
N VAL A 264 3.38 15.43 -5.32
CA VAL A 264 2.37 14.46 -4.90
C VAL A 264 1.95 14.76 -3.47
N VAL A 265 0.78 15.33 -3.32
CA VAL A 265 0.31 15.83 -2.02
C VAL A 265 -0.59 14.86 -1.28
N SER A 266 -1.30 14.00 -1.99
CA SER A 266 -2.11 12.94 -1.38
C SER A 266 -2.08 11.67 -2.21
N ASP A 267 -2.37 10.56 -1.56
CA ASP A 267 -2.31 9.24 -2.14
C ASP A 267 -3.44 8.36 -1.62
N ARG A 268 -4.03 7.58 -2.52
CA ARG A 268 -4.99 6.53 -2.25
C ARG A 268 -4.76 5.38 -3.23
N PHE A 269 -3.92 4.45 -2.87
CA PHE A 269 -3.60 3.25 -3.64
C PHE A 269 -3.20 2.10 -2.70
N CYS A 270 -3.07 0.89 -3.20
CA CYS A 270 -2.96 -0.31 -2.36
C CYS A 270 -1.78 -0.31 -1.37
N PHE A 271 -0.62 0.26 -1.72
CA PHE A 271 0.51 0.49 -0.80
C PHE A 271 0.60 1.94 -0.30
N GLY A 272 -0.47 2.69 -0.46
CA GLY A 272 -0.56 4.09 -0.03
C GLY A 272 -0.92 4.25 1.44
N SER A 273 -1.14 5.50 1.83
CA SER A 273 -1.55 5.86 3.19
C SER A 273 -3.05 5.59 3.44
N THR A 274 -3.83 5.42 2.41
CA THR A 274 -5.26 5.08 2.48
C THR A 274 -5.57 3.98 1.46
N PRO A 275 -6.25 2.91 1.84
CA PRO A 275 -6.58 2.50 3.21
C PRO A 275 -5.36 1.96 3.95
N GLY A 276 -5.44 1.84 5.27
CA GLY A 276 -4.47 1.09 6.07
C GLY A 276 -3.69 1.90 7.08
N ARG A 277 -3.97 3.20 7.23
CA ARG A 277 -3.36 4.07 8.23
C ARG A 277 -4.35 4.65 9.24
N GLU A 278 -5.55 4.08 9.30
CA GLU A 278 -6.51 4.39 10.33
C GLU A 278 -6.23 3.56 11.59
N VAL A 279 -6.37 4.18 12.76
CA VAL A 279 -6.18 3.47 14.03
C VAL A 279 -7.32 2.49 14.26
N ILE A 280 -7.00 1.33 14.82
CA ILE A 280 -7.97 0.32 15.23
C ILE A 280 -8.39 0.66 16.67
N GLU A 281 -9.66 1.00 16.85
CA GLU A 281 -10.23 1.23 18.18
C GLU A 281 -10.79 -0.09 18.71
N LEU A 282 -10.40 -0.45 19.93
CA LEU A 282 -10.85 -1.65 20.62
C LEU A 282 -11.60 -1.28 21.90
N ASN A 283 -12.67 -2.01 22.18
CA ASN A 283 -13.39 -1.97 23.47
C ASN A 283 -13.29 -3.34 24.17
N ASP A 284 -13.84 -3.44 25.37
CA ASP A 284 -13.84 -4.65 26.18
C ASP A 284 -15.16 -5.43 26.12
N GLU A 285 -16.13 -4.96 25.33
CA GLU A 285 -17.49 -5.53 25.26
C GLU A 285 -17.61 -6.58 24.15
N GLU A 286 -16.66 -6.61 23.20
CA GLU A 286 -16.72 -7.45 22.02
C GLU A 286 -15.40 -8.21 21.80
N ASP A 287 -15.48 -9.37 21.16
CA ASP A 287 -14.32 -10.18 20.76
C ASP A 287 -13.28 -9.32 20.00
N VAL A 288 -12.03 -9.35 20.42
CA VAL A 288 -10.95 -8.50 19.88
C VAL A 288 -10.71 -8.78 18.42
N LEU A 289 -10.68 -10.05 18.02
CA LEU A 289 -10.47 -10.43 16.62
C LEU A 289 -11.63 -9.93 15.74
N ARG A 290 -12.87 -10.00 16.22
CA ARG A 290 -14.04 -9.50 15.49
C ARG A 290 -13.96 -7.99 15.24
N GLN A 291 -13.52 -7.22 16.24
CA GLN A 291 -13.32 -5.77 16.10
C GLN A 291 -12.24 -5.46 15.06
N ILE A 292 -11.12 -6.19 15.07
CA ILE A 292 -10.06 -6.06 14.06
C ILE A 292 -10.62 -6.38 12.66
N CYS A 293 -11.29 -7.50 12.48
CA CYS A 293 -11.87 -7.91 11.20
C CYS A 293 -12.89 -6.89 10.68
N ARG A 294 -13.75 -6.36 11.55
CA ARG A 294 -14.70 -5.30 11.22
C ARG A 294 -13.98 -4.06 10.70
N HIS A 295 -12.93 -3.60 11.40
CA HIS A 295 -12.15 -2.44 10.98
C HIS A 295 -11.62 -2.59 9.54
N TYR A 296 -10.96 -3.70 9.22
CA TYR A 296 -10.40 -3.92 7.90
C TYR A 296 -11.47 -4.04 6.79
N MET A 297 -12.64 -4.61 7.10
CA MET A 297 -13.75 -4.67 6.15
C MET A 297 -14.39 -3.31 5.90
N GLN A 298 -14.60 -2.51 6.95
CA GLN A 298 -15.25 -1.21 6.86
C GLN A 298 -14.38 -0.18 6.17
N THR A 299 -13.09 -0.12 6.51
CA THR A 299 -12.15 0.86 5.97
C THR A 299 -11.63 0.50 4.57
N SER A 300 -11.84 -0.73 4.12
CA SER A 300 -11.42 -1.13 2.77
C SER A 300 -12.23 -0.39 1.70
N GLU A 301 -11.50 0.23 0.79
CA GLU A 301 -12.04 0.87 -0.40
C GLU A 301 -11.50 0.21 -1.69
N CYS A 302 -11.24 -1.09 -1.65
CA CYS A 302 -10.80 -1.82 -2.83
C CYS A 302 -11.85 -1.79 -3.93
N ALA A 303 -11.40 -1.67 -5.17
CA ALA A 303 -12.29 -1.63 -6.34
C ALA A 303 -13.09 -2.92 -6.57
N ARG A 304 -12.74 -4.04 -5.86
CA ARG A 304 -13.55 -5.27 -5.86
C ARG A 304 -14.95 -5.09 -5.24
N TYR A 305 -15.13 -4.11 -4.36
CA TYR A 305 -16.45 -3.77 -3.82
C TYR A 305 -17.22 -2.94 -4.84
N ILE A 306 -18.20 -3.56 -5.50
CA ILE A 306 -18.96 -2.98 -6.61
C ILE A 306 -20.37 -2.52 -6.22
N SER A 307 -20.73 -2.53 -4.93
CA SER A 307 -21.98 -1.93 -4.51
C SER A 307 -21.99 -0.43 -4.80
N ASP A 308 -23.14 0.13 -5.12
CA ASP A 308 -23.29 1.56 -5.42
C ASP A 308 -22.71 2.44 -4.31
N GLU A 309 -22.96 2.07 -3.05
CA GLU A 309 -22.41 2.74 -1.87
C GLU A 309 -20.88 2.77 -1.90
N LYS A 310 -20.23 1.63 -2.09
CA LYS A 310 -18.75 1.53 -2.08
C LYS A 310 -18.13 2.21 -3.30
N VAL A 311 -18.79 2.18 -4.44
CA VAL A 311 -18.37 2.90 -5.65
C VAL A 311 -18.41 4.42 -5.41
N HIS A 312 -19.51 4.94 -4.84
CA HIS A 312 -19.61 6.36 -4.48
C HIS A 312 -18.58 6.75 -3.42
N GLN A 313 -18.46 5.97 -2.34
CA GLN A 313 -17.48 6.22 -1.27
C GLN A 313 -16.05 6.37 -1.81
N ARG A 314 -15.61 5.51 -2.74
CA ARG A 314 -14.27 5.63 -3.35
C ARG A 314 -14.05 6.94 -4.09
N ARG A 315 -15.06 7.40 -4.83
CA ARG A 315 -15.00 8.64 -5.61
C ARG A 315 -15.05 9.87 -4.72
N GLU A 316 -15.90 9.84 -3.72
CA GLU A 316 -15.98 10.88 -2.69
C GLU A 316 -14.68 10.98 -1.89
N THR A 317 -14.06 9.86 -1.53
CA THR A 317 -12.74 9.85 -0.88
C THR A 317 -11.68 10.46 -1.77
N ALA A 318 -11.66 10.14 -3.08
CA ALA A 318 -10.71 10.74 -4.01
C ALA A 318 -10.90 12.25 -4.15
N ASP A 319 -12.15 12.73 -4.25
CA ASP A 319 -12.49 14.15 -4.28
C ASP A 319 -12.09 14.85 -2.98
N ARG A 320 -12.50 14.30 -1.84
CA ARG A 320 -12.20 14.84 -0.51
C ARG A 320 -10.69 14.98 -0.28
N LEU A 321 -9.93 13.94 -0.53
CA LEU A 321 -8.46 13.98 -0.38
C LEU A 321 -7.83 15.02 -1.33
N ALA A 322 -8.27 15.07 -2.59
CA ALA A 322 -7.76 16.06 -3.52
C ALA A 322 -8.02 17.50 -3.05
N ARG A 323 -9.20 17.77 -2.49
CA ARG A 323 -9.56 19.11 -1.95
C ARG A 323 -8.79 19.42 -0.66
N GLU A 324 -8.79 18.52 0.32
CA GLU A 324 -8.10 18.71 1.60
C GLU A 324 -6.62 18.98 1.43
N TYR A 325 -5.97 18.26 0.51
CA TYR A 325 -4.55 18.42 0.22
C TYR A 325 -4.26 19.46 -0.87
N LYS A 326 -5.28 20.24 -1.28
CA LYS A 326 -5.13 21.35 -2.24
C LYS A 326 -4.50 20.90 -3.56
N ALA A 327 -4.92 19.77 -4.10
CA ALA A 327 -4.47 19.29 -5.39
C ALA A 327 -5.01 20.17 -6.52
N ASP A 328 -4.25 20.32 -7.60
CA ASP A 328 -4.67 20.96 -8.84
C ASP A 328 -5.28 19.95 -9.82
N GLY A 329 -5.01 18.64 -9.63
CA GLY A 329 -5.53 17.57 -10.45
C GLY A 329 -5.25 16.18 -9.84
N ILE A 330 -5.84 15.16 -10.47
CA ILE A 330 -5.76 13.76 -10.03
C ILE A 330 -5.05 12.91 -11.09
N ILE A 331 -4.09 12.10 -10.67
CA ILE A 331 -3.52 11.03 -11.50
C ILE A 331 -4.19 9.73 -11.07
N TYR A 332 -4.96 9.12 -11.98
CA TYR A 332 -5.62 7.83 -11.74
C TYR A 332 -4.82 6.71 -12.39
N GLU A 333 -4.20 5.87 -11.57
CA GLU A 333 -3.28 4.82 -11.97
C GLU A 333 -3.95 3.46 -11.95
N GLN A 334 -3.54 2.59 -12.87
CA GLN A 334 -3.84 1.17 -12.87
C GLN A 334 -2.57 0.38 -13.17
N MET A 335 -2.30 -0.66 -12.35
CA MET A 335 -1.39 -1.73 -12.74
C MET A 335 -1.97 -2.47 -13.95
N LYS A 336 -1.17 -2.67 -14.98
CA LYS A 336 -1.63 -3.34 -16.20
C LYS A 336 -2.26 -4.69 -15.90
N TYR A 337 -3.42 -4.94 -16.49
CA TYR A 337 -4.23 -6.13 -16.29
C TYR A 337 -4.77 -6.33 -14.86
N CYS A 338 -4.82 -5.28 -14.04
CA CYS A 338 -5.63 -5.28 -12.83
C CYS A 338 -7.10 -5.03 -13.22
N ASP A 339 -7.93 -6.07 -13.19
CA ASP A 339 -9.32 -6.00 -13.66
C ASP A 339 -10.15 -4.99 -12.88
N TYR A 340 -10.17 -5.09 -11.56
CA TYR A 340 -11.01 -4.22 -10.73
C TYR A 340 -10.63 -2.75 -10.85
N TRP A 341 -9.33 -2.43 -10.77
CA TRP A 341 -8.89 -1.05 -10.94
C TRP A 341 -8.96 -0.57 -12.38
N GLY A 342 -8.95 -1.48 -13.37
CA GLY A 342 -9.18 -1.16 -14.78
C GLY A 342 -10.57 -0.59 -15.01
N PHE A 343 -11.59 -1.27 -14.49
CA PHE A 343 -12.98 -0.79 -14.56
C PHE A 343 -13.15 0.51 -13.77
N GLU A 344 -12.67 0.55 -12.53
CA GLU A 344 -12.80 1.73 -11.69
C GLU A 344 -12.07 2.94 -12.28
N ARG A 345 -10.84 2.77 -12.78
CA ARG A 345 -10.08 3.85 -13.44
C ARG A 345 -10.85 4.49 -14.58
N ALA A 346 -11.45 3.67 -15.44
CA ALA A 346 -12.21 4.18 -16.59
C ALA A 346 -13.43 5.01 -16.14
N LEU A 347 -14.25 4.44 -15.25
CA LEU A 347 -15.48 5.07 -14.78
C LEU A 347 -15.21 6.26 -13.86
N ALA A 348 -14.33 6.10 -12.87
CA ALA A 348 -14.03 7.16 -11.91
C ALA A 348 -13.31 8.33 -12.55
N SER A 349 -12.41 8.11 -13.51
CA SER A 349 -11.77 9.21 -14.23
C SER A 349 -12.80 10.06 -14.97
N TYR A 350 -13.82 9.45 -15.57
CA TYR A 350 -14.90 10.15 -16.22
C TYR A 350 -15.74 10.96 -15.21
N VAL A 351 -16.20 10.31 -14.13
CA VAL A 351 -17.04 10.94 -13.11
C VAL A 351 -16.29 12.07 -12.39
N LEU A 352 -15.04 11.84 -11.96
CA LEU A 352 -14.22 12.87 -11.32
C LEU A 352 -13.99 14.09 -12.23
N ASN A 353 -13.90 13.88 -13.54
CA ASN A 353 -13.75 14.99 -14.48
C ASN A 353 -15.06 15.71 -14.75
N THR A 354 -16.16 14.97 -15.03
CA THR A 354 -17.43 15.57 -15.51
C THR A 354 -18.32 16.06 -14.39
N GLU A 355 -18.37 15.37 -13.26
CA GLU A 355 -19.29 15.68 -12.15
C GLU A 355 -18.58 16.47 -11.04
N TYR A 356 -17.32 16.09 -10.72
CA TYR A 356 -16.55 16.78 -9.66
C TYR A 356 -15.66 17.91 -10.19
N GLY A 357 -15.47 18.00 -11.52
CA GLY A 357 -14.72 19.08 -12.18
C GLY A 357 -13.20 18.97 -12.09
N TRP A 358 -12.66 17.81 -11.71
CA TRP A 358 -11.22 17.61 -11.62
C TRP A 358 -10.56 17.41 -12.98
N PRO A 359 -9.39 18.05 -13.24
CA PRO A 359 -8.47 17.55 -14.26
C PRO A 359 -7.97 16.15 -13.86
N VAL A 360 -8.13 15.16 -14.73
CA VAL A 360 -7.70 13.79 -14.45
C VAL A 360 -6.76 13.30 -15.53
N LEU A 361 -5.58 12.81 -15.13
CA LEU A 361 -4.70 12.01 -15.99
C LEU A 361 -4.90 10.54 -15.66
N SER A 362 -5.47 9.79 -16.59
CA SER A 362 -5.67 8.34 -16.47
C SER A 362 -4.48 7.60 -17.09
N ILE A 363 -3.78 6.77 -16.31
CA ILE A 363 -2.62 6.00 -16.76
C ILE A 363 -2.76 4.52 -16.44
N ASP A 364 -2.21 3.67 -17.29
CA ASP A 364 -1.90 2.29 -17.00
C ASP A 364 -0.38 2.09 -17.05
N ARG A 365 0.16 1.25 -16.20
CA ARG A 365 1.59 0.98 -16.13
C ARG A 365 1.88 -0.52 -16.02
N VAL A 366 3.04 -0.91 -16.53
CA VAL A 366 3.63 -2.23 -16.36
C VAL A 366 4.49 -2.27 -15.09
N TYR A 367 4.73 -3.46 -14.58
CA TYR A 367 5.61 -3.66 -13.43
C TYR A 367 7.09 -3.59 -13.87
N ASN A 368 7.92 -2.89 -13.10
CA ASN A 368 9.41 -2.85 -13.22
C ASN A 368 10.03 -2.46 -14.58
N ASN A 369 9.30 -2.08 -15.56
CA ASN A 369 9.91 -1.50 -16.76
C ASN A 369 10.17 -0.03 -16.48
N GLY A 370 11.42 0.33 -16.28
CA GLY A 370 11.84 1.72 -16.06
C GLY A 370 10.96 2.65 -16.87
N TYR A 371 10.26 3.56 -16.18
CA TYR A 371 9.12 4.30 -16.73
C TYR A 371 9.41 4.85 -18.11
N SER A 372 8.61 4.43 -19.08
CA SER A 372 8.80 4.78 -20.49
C SER A 372 8.83 6.30 -20.68
N GLY A 373 9.62 6.79 -21.63
CA GLY A 373 9.59 8.19 -22.04
C GLY A 373 8.18 8.67 -22.37
N GLN A 374 7.32 7.77 -22.84
CA GLN A 374 5.90 8.04 -23.10
C GLN A 374 5.15 8.42 -21.83
N LEU A 375 5.33 7.72 -20.73
CA LEU A 375 4.68 8.05 -19.46
C LEU A 375 5.16 9.40 -18.94
N ARG A 376 6.47 9.65 -18.98
CA ARG A 376 7.05 10.95 -18.62
C ARG A 376 6.44 12.09 -19.45
N THR A 377 6.33 11.95 -20.76
CA THR A 377 5.73 12.96 -21.64
C THR A 377 4.27 13.22 -21.28
N ARG A 378 3.47 12.18 -21.00
CA ARG A 378 2.06 12.32 -20.60
C ARG A 378 1.94 13.08 -19.28
N VAL A 379 2.78 12.75 -18.29
CA VAL A 379 2.79 13.42 -16.98
C VAL A 379 3.23 14.88 -17.14
N GLN A 380 4.27 15.17 -17.92
CA GLN A 380 4.72 16.55 -18.20
C GLN A 380 3.61 17.39 -18.84
N ALA A 381 2.96 16.89 -19.89
CA ALA A 381 1.86 17.59 -20.55
C ALA A 381 0.69 17.85 -19.59
N PHE A 382 0.39 16.90 -18.69
CA PHE A 382 -0.63 17.09 -17.67
C PHE A 382 -0.25 18.20 -16.68
N VAL A 383 0.96 18.19 -16.15
CA VAL A 383 1.48 19.22 -15.22
C VAL A 383 1.45 20.61 -15.88
N GLU A 384 1.86 20.73 -17.13
CA GLU A 384 1.80 21.98 -17.92
C GLU A 384 0.34 22.46 -18.07
N SER A 385 -0.60 21.55 -18.32
CA SER A 385 -2.02 21.91 -18.41
C SER A 385 -2.58 22.43 -17.10
N LEU A 386 -2.16 21.86 -15.96
CA LEU A 386 -2.55 22.31 -14.62
C LEU A 386 -1.99 23.70 -14.32
N GLU A 387 -0.72 23.94 -14.65
CA GLU A 387 -0.08 25.25 -14.49
C GLU A 387 -0.80 26.35 -15.30
N ILE A 388 -1.12 26.08 -16.56
CA ILE A 388 -1.86 27.00 -17.41
C ILE A 388 -3.22 27.33 -16.80
N LYS A 389 -3.98 26.33 -16.35
CA LYS A 389 -5.29 26.52 -15.70
C LYS A 389 -5.17 27.37 -14.43
N LYS A 390 -4.13 27.17 -13.63
CA LYS A 390 -3.87 27.95 -12.43
C LYS A 390 -3.61 29.41 -12.77
N ILE A 391 -2.75 29.70 -13.74
CA ILE A 391 -2.46 31.07 -14.20
C ILE A 391 -3.73 31.75 -14.74
N GLN A 392 -4.57 31.02 -15.48
CA GLN A 392 -5.84 31.57 -16.01
C GLN A 392 -6.81 31.93 -14.88
N ARG A 393 -6.95 31.09 -13.85
CA ARG A 393 -7.77 31.39 -12.67
C ARG A 393 -7.29 32.62 -11.92
N GLU A 394 -5.99 32.77 -11.71
CA GLU A 394 -5.38 33.91 -11.04
C GLU A 394 -5.55 35.22 -11.84
N ARG A 395 -5.58 35.16 -13.17
CA ARG A 395 -5.82 36.31 -14.06
C ARG A 395 -7.30 36.68 -14.17
N GLY A 396 -8.20 35.69 -14.10
CA GLY A 396 -9.64 35.90 -14.15
C GLY A 396 -10.26 36.36 -12.81
N ALA A 397 -9.52 36.21 -11.72
CA ALA A 397 -9.89 36.69 -10.38
C ALA A 397 -9.44 38.15 -10.09
N LYS A 398 -8.70 38.78 -11.01
CA LYS A 398 -8.31 40.21 -11.01
C LYS A 398 -9.19 40.99 -11.96
#